data_92cbeee000d0dc06f8eddae6d1d88a2a
#
_entry.id   92cbeee000d0dc06f8eddae6d1d88a2a
#
_cell.length_a   1.000
_cell.length_b   1.000
_cell.length_c   1.000
_cell.angle_alpha   90.00
_cell.angle_beta   90.00
_cell.angle_gamma   90.00
#
_symmetry.space_group_name_H-M   'P 1'
#
loop_
_entity.id
_entity.type
_entity.pdbx_description
1 polymer ?
#
loop_
_entity_poly.entity_id
_entity_poly.type
_entity_poly.pdbx_seq_one_letter_code
_entity_poly.pdbx_strand_id
1 'polypeptide(L)'
;MKQVNYQQKNNYSTYQVKTAQPLLEWLLQNLEGASRNKIKATLHGHGIKVNGKIRTQFNWPLQVGDKISVSKSKQNDCFRSRYLRLVYEDKYIVVIEKNIGILSMEAGHKSLNVKAVLDEYFRQSRQHCTAHVVHRLDRDTSGLMIYAKDKQTELTLESDWHHIVYDRRYVAVLSGEVENDEGTIANWLKDNRAFITYSSPEDNGGKYAVTHYHVLRRSVDHSLVEFRLETGRKNQIRVHSADMGHPVCGDVKYGNGDDPCGRLCLHAYVLCFYHPVTHQPMDFETPIPAAFLHIFK
;
A
#
# COMPACT_ATOMS: atom_id res chain seq x y z
N MET A 1 22.21 23.19 29.74
CA MET A 1 21.36 22.40 28.85
C MET A 1 20.14 23.23 28.49
N LYS A 2 20.09 23.77 27.27
CA LYS A 2 18.93 24.53 26.79
C LYS A 2 17.94 23.51 26.16
N GLN A 3 16.79 23.35 26.80
CA GLN A 3 15.68 22.61 26.20
C GLN A 3 15.19 23.40 24.96
N VAL A 4 15.37 22.79 23.78
CA VAL A 4 14.80 23.31 22.53
C VAL A 4 13.36 22.80 22.44
N ASN A 5 12.42 23.66 22.80
CA ASN A 5 10.98 23.42 22.57
C ASN A 5 10.71 23.43 21.07
N TYR A 6 10.60 22.24 20.46
CA TYR A 6 10.04 22.06 19.12
C TYR A 6 8.52 22.21 19.19
N GLN A 7 8.01 23.42 18.99
CA GLN A 7 6.61 23.60 18.63
C GLN A 7 6.38 22.97 17.26
N GLN A 8 5.73 21.81 17.23
CA GLN A 8 5.19 21.23 15.99
C GLN A 8 4.22 22.25 15.39
N LYS A 9 4.58 22.87 14.27
CA LYS A 9 3.63 23.64 13.46
C LYS A 9 2.52 22.67 13.03
N ASN A 10 1.34 22.86 13.58
CA ASN A 10 0.16 22.05 13.30
C ASN A 10 -0.21 22.22 11.81
N ASN A 11 0.19 21.28 10.98
CA ASN A 11 0.07 21.32 9.53
C ASN A 11 -1.35 21.00 9.05
N TYR A 12 -2.31 20.90 9.99
CA TYR A 12 -3.70 20.59 9.74
C TYR A 12 -4.63 21.71 10.27
N SER A 13 -5.65 22.03 9.48
CA SER A 13 -6.85 22.75 9.98
C SER A 13 -7.81 21.72 10.53
N THR A 14 -8.31 21.92 11.75
CA THR A 14 -9.18 20.96 12.42
C THR A 14 -10.57 21.55 12.59
N TYR A 15 -11.59 20.75 12.29
CA TYR A 15 -13.00 21.09 12.34
C TYR A 15 -13.77 20.00 13.11
N GLN A 16 -14.93 20.39 13.68
CA GLN A 16 -15.85 19.46 14.32
C GLN A 16 -17.14 19.34 13.52
N VAL A 17 -17.61 18.13 13.31
CA VAL A 17 -18.83 17.83 12.57
C VAL A 17 -20.04 18.18 13.43
N LYS A 18 -20.91 19.05 12.92
CA LYS A 18 -22.14 19.49 13.59
C LYS A 18 -23.40 18.73 13.11
N THR A 19 -23.35 18.20 11.88
CA THR A 19 -24.47 17.47 11.27
C THR A 19 -23.95 16.25 10.57
N ALA A 20 -24.57 15.08 10.80
CA ALA A 20 -24.20 13.82 10.16
C ALA A 20 -24.46 13.91 8.64
N GLN A 21 -23.44 13.59 7.83
CA GLN A 21 -23.51 13.62 6.36
C GLN A 21 -22.28 12.93 5.75
N PRO A 22 -22.26 12.59 4.44
CA PRO A 22 -21.09 12.05 3.78
C PRO A 22 -19.90 13.02 3.80
N LEU A 23 -18.68 12.49 3.94
CA LEU A 23 -17.44 13.27 4.07
C LEU A 23 -17.24 14.26 2.92
N LEU A 24 -17.49 13.88 1.67
CA LEU A 24 -17.33 14.78 0.52
C LEU A 24 -18.28 16.00 0.59
N GLU A 25 -19.53 15.77 0.96
CA GLU A 25 -20.54 16.83 1.09
C GLU A 25 -20.14 17.80 2.19
N TRP A 26 -19.72 17.27 3.33
CA TRP A 26 -19.22 18.08 4.44
C TRP A 26 -18.02 18.95 4.02
N LEU A 27 -17.04 18.35 3.31
CA LEU A 27 -15.85 19.08 2.84
C LEU A 27 -16.21 20.21 1.85
N LEU A 28 -17.17 19.96 0.93
CA LEU A 28 -17.65 20.95 -0.03
C LEU A 28 -18.34 22.13 0.65
N GLN A 29 -19.06 21.91 1.76
CA GLN A 29 -19.78 22.94 2.50
C GLN A 29 -18.88 23.75 3.43
N ASN A 30 -17.83 23.15 3.98
CA ASN A 30 -17.03 23.74 5.06
C ASN A 30 -15.63 24.21 4.65
N LEU A 31 -15.16 23.87 3.44
CA LEU A 31 -13.89 24.36 2.90
C LEU A 31 -14.13 25.47 1.87
N GLU A 32 -14.18 26.71 2.33
CA GLU A 32 -14.38 27.87 1.48
C GLU A 32 -13.37 27.94 0.32
N GLY A 33 -13.85 28.19 -0.91
CA GLY A 33 -13.03 28.36 -2.10
C GLY A 33 -12.37 27.07 -2.64
N ALA A 34 -12.67 25.89 -2.07
CA ALA A 34 -12.15 24.63 -2.57
C ALA A 34 -13.08 24.04 -3.64
N SER A 35 -12.60 23.93 -4.89
CA SER A 35 -13.35 23.24 -5.95
C SER A 35 -13.51 21.74 -5.64
N ARG A 36 -14.58 21.13 -6.20
CA ARG A 36 -14.83 19.68 -6.06
C ARG A 36 -13.62 18.82 -6.47
N ASN A 37 -12.91 19.23 -7.52
CA ASN A 37 -11.71 18.55 -7.98
C ASN A 37 -10.55 18.68 -6.99
N LYS A 38 -10.37 19.86 -6.36
CA LYS A 38 -9.36 20.09 -5.33
C LYS A 38 -9.64 19.24 -4.07
N ILE A 39 -10.90 19.15 -3.65
CA ILE A 39 -11.30 18.32 -2.50
C ILE A 39 -11.07 16.84 -2.80
N LYS A 40 -11.45 16.36 -3.98
CA LYS A 40 -11.16 14.97 -4.42
C LYS A 40 -9.65 14.70 -4.45
N ALA A 41 -8.86 15.64 -4.97
CA ALA A 41 -7.39 15.50 -4.96
C ALA A 41 -6.85 15.45 -3.54
N THR A 42 -7.36 16.25 -2.60
CA THR A 42 -6.97 16.24 -1.18
C THR A 42 -7.35 14.93 -0.50
N LEU A 43 -8.54 14.37 -0.79
CA LEU A 43 -8.95 13.05 -0.31
C LEU A 43 -8.05 11.94 -0.86
N HIS A 44 -7.84 11.88 -2.17
CA HIS A 44 -6.94 10.93 -2.81
C HIS A 44 -5.49 11.07 -2.35
N GLY A 45 -5.05 12.27 -2.01
CA GLY A 45 -3.73 12.58 -1.47
C GLY A 45 -3.62 12.41 0.03
N HIS A 46 -4.58 11.70 0.69
CA HIS A 46 -4.53 11.41 2.12
C HIS A 46 -4.45 12.64 3.03
N GLY A 47 -4.82 13.80 2.50
CA GLY A 47 -4.82 15.08 3.23
C GLY A 47 -5.98 15.23 4.23
N ILE A 48 -6.86 14.23 4.36
CA ILE A 48 -8.03 14.28 5.24
C ILE A 48 -7.92 13.18 6.29
N LYS A 49 -8.10 13.57 7.56
CA LYS A 49 -8.24 12.62 8.69
C LYS A 49 -9.61 12.82 9.34
N VAL A 50 -10.25 11.71 9.71
CA VAL A 50 -11.45 11.70 10.57
C VAL A 50 -11.07 10.97 11.86
N ASN A 51 -11.20 11.64 13.00
CA ASN A 51 -10.81 11.14 14.32
C ASN A 51 -9.35 10.61 14.35
N GLY A 52 -8.44 11.34 13.69
CA GLY A 52 -7.02 11.01 13.60
C GLY A 52 -6.65 9.99 12.52
N LYS A 53 -7.61 9.26 11.95
CA LYS A 53 -7.38 8.25 10.89
C LYS A 53 -7.56 8.86 9.51
N ILE A 54 -6.64 8.58 8.58
CA ILE A 54 -6.74 8.99 7.18
C ILE A 54 -7.99 8.36 6.55
N ARG A 55 -8.77 9.16 5.81
CA ARG A 55 -9.94 8.71 5.05
C ARG A 55 -9.86 9.22 3.63
N THR A 56 -9.97 8.29 2.68
CA THR A 56 -9.98 8.56 1.24
C THR A 56 -11.35 8.35 0.61
N GLN A 57 -12.23 7.63 1.30
CA GLN A 57 -13.60 7.36 0.85
C GLN A 57 -14.44 8.62 0.91
N PHE A 58 -14.87 9.12 -0.24
CA PHE A 58 -15.67 10.35 -0.35
C PHE A 58 -17.08 10.22 0.27
N ASN A 59 -17.65 9.01 0.31
CA ASN A 59 -18.95 8.70 0.92
C ASN A 59 -18.84 8.22 2.37
N TRP A 60 -17.69 8.38 3.03
CA TRP A 60 -17.51 8.01 4.45
C TRP A 60 -18.59 8.70 5.30
N PRO A 61 -19.40 7.96 6.10
CA PRO A 61 -20.44 8.54 6.93
C PRO A 61 -19.82 9.24 8.14
N LEU A 62 -20.00 10.55 8.22
CA LEU A 62 -19.62 11.36 9.39
C LEU A 62 -20.75 11.36 10.41
N GLN A 63 -20.36 11.29 11.70
CA GLN A 63 -21.25 11.44 12.83
C GLN A 63 -21.06 12.82 13.48
N VAL A 64 -22.11 13.29 14.18
CA VAL A 64 -22.01 14.53 14.99
C VAL A 64 -20.92 14.33 16.06
N GLY A 65 -20.02 15.30 16.17
CA GLY A 65 -18.87 15.24 17.10
C GLY A 65 -17.57 14.73 16.46
N ASP A 66 -17.60 14.12 15.27
CA ASP A 66 -16.38 13.70 14.57
C ASP A 66 -15.43 14.87 14.36
N LYS A 67 -14.13 14.60 14.51
CA LYS A 67 -13.05 15.56 14.32
C LYS A 67 -12.40 15.38 12.95
N ILE A 68 -12.58 16.36 12.06
CA ILE A 68 -11.98 16.35 10.73
C ILE A 68 -10.72 17.21 10.75
N SER A 69 -9.59 16.65 10.30
CA SER A 69 -8.34 17.36 10.10
C SER A 69 -8.00 17.41 8.62
N VAL A 70 -7.84 18.65 8.08
CA VAL A 70 -7.52 18.90 6.67
C VAL A 70 -6.09 19.42 6.59
N SER A 71 -5.24 18.77 5.81
CA SER A 71 -3.85 19.19 5.61
C SER A 71 -3.77 20.58 4.97
N LYS A 72 -2.96 21.47 5.57
CA LYS A 72 -2.62 22.80 5.05
C LYS A 72 -1.47 22.74 4.04
N SER A 73 -0.73 21.63 3.98
CA SER A 73 0.33 21.49 3.00
C SER A 73 -0.30 21.54 1.61
N LYS A 74 0.16 22.47 0.78
CA LYS A 74 0.02 22.31 -0.66
C LYS A 74 0.70 20.95 -0.94
N GLN A 75 -0.10 19.92 -1.30
CA GLN A 75 0.49 18.73 -1.90
C GLN A 75 1.50 19.25 -2.94
N ASN A 76 2.70 18.71 -2.92
CA ASN A 76 3.69 19.03 -3.93
C ASN A 76 3.13 18.61 -5.29
N ASP A 77 2.31 19.48 -5.90
CA ASP A 77 1.73 19.32 -7.24
C ASP A 77 2.82 19.19 -8.34
N CYS A 78 4.09 19.31 -7.95
CA CYS A 78 5.23 19.28 -8.84
C CYS A 78 5.78 17.87 -9.13
N PHE A 79 5.48 16.86 -8.29
CA PHE A 79 5.96 15.51 -8.55
C PHE A 79 4.92 14.72 -9.36
N ARG A 80 5.24 14.52 -10.65
CA ARG A 80 4.47 13.66 -11.54
C ARG A 80 5.33 12.49 -11.99
N SER A 81 4.90 11.29 -11.68
CA SER A 81 5.53 10.07 -12.14
C SER A 81 4.49 9.09 -12.67
N ARG A 82 4.77 8.45 -13.81
CA ARG A 82 3.95 7.35 -14.30
C ARG A 82 4.14 6.06 -13.48
N TYR A 83 5.16 6.03 -12.62
CA TYR A 83 5.58 4.82 -11.91
C TYR A 83 5.08 4.75 -10.48
N LEU A 84 4.80 5.91 -9.87
CA LEU A 84 4.33 5.97 -8.49
C LEU A 84 3.57 7.25 -8.20
N ARG A 85 2.74 7.23 -7.18
CA ARG A 85 2.07 8.36 -6.57
C ARG A 85 2.54 8.52 -5.13
N LEU A 86 2.87 9.74 -4.72
CA LEU A 86 3.14 10.04 -3.31
C LEU A 86 1.82 10.00 -2.53
N VAL A 87 1.81 9.26 -1.43
CA VAL A 87 0.65 9.09 -0.54
C VAL A 87 0.82 9.90 0.73
N TYR A 88 2.00 9.82 1.33
CA TYR A 88 2.36 10.57 2.54
C TYR A 88 3.87 10.82 2.54
N GLU A 89 4.27 11.93 3.12
CA GLU A 89 5.68 12.25 3.32
C GLU A 89 5.86 13.12 4.56
N ASP A 90 6.90 12.81 5.34
CA ASP A 90 7.39 13.68 6.40
C ASP A 90 8.94 13.74 6.40
N LYS A 91 9.53 14.07 7.54
CA LYS A 91 10.99 14.14 7.69
C LYS A 91 11.66 12.76 7.60
N TYR A 92 10.99 11.70 8.01
CA TYR A 92 11.58 10.38 8.28
C TYR A 92 11.18 9.31 7.26
N ILE A 93 9.97 9.41 6.74
CA ILE A 93 9.40 8.39 5.86
C ILE A 93 8.71 9.01 4.64
N VAL A 94 8.58 8.22 3.59
CA VAL A 94 7.69 8.48 2.47
C VAL A 94 6.86 7.21 2.18
N VAL A 95 5.54 7.36 2.09
CA VAL A 95 4.62 6.31 1.65
C VAL A 95 4.18 6.62 0.23
N ILE A 96 4.27 5.62 -0.63
CA ILE A 96 3.92 5.72 -2.04
C ILE A 96 2.93 4.64 -2.45
N GLU A 97 2.21 4.88 -3.52
CA GLU A 97 1.53 3.84 -4.28
C GLU A 97 2.32 3.56 -5.56
N LYS A 98 2.88 2.36 -5.65
CA LYS A 98 3.67 1.89 -6.78
C LYS A 98 2.76 1.40 -7.92
N ASN A 99 3.03 1.79 -9.15
CA ASN A 99 2.42 1.19 -10.33
C ASN A 99 3.12 -0.12 -10.71
N ILE A 100 2.52 -0.86 -11.64
CA ILE A 100 3.14 -2.04 -12.26
C ILE A 100 4.33 -1.65 -13.16
N GLY A 101 5.16 -2.63 -13.49
CA GLY A 101 6.24 -2.46 -14.48
C GLY A 101 7.52 -1.80 -13.95
N ILE A 102 7.58 -1.47 -12.65
CA ILE A 102 8.78 -0.89 -12.02
C ILE A 102 9.23 -1.69 -10.80
N LEU A 103 10.53 -1.90 -10.67
CA LEU A 103 11.15 -2.54 -9.51
C LEU A 103 11.13 -1.62 -8.28
N SER A 104 11.02 -2.19 -7.09
CA SER A 104 11.08 -1.44 -5.83
C SER A 104 12.47 -0.89 -5.55
N MET A 105 13.51 -1.63 -5.91
CA MET A 105 14.92 -1.30 -5.73
C MET A 105 15.76 -1.81 -6.90
N GLU A 106 17.01 -1.41 -6.95
CA GLU A 106 17.94 -1.87 -7.97
C GLU A 106 18.15 -3.40 -7.91
N ALA A 107 18.12 -4.04 -9.07
CA ALA A 107 18.39 -5.45 -9.25
C ALA A 107 19.42 -5.61 -10.40
N GLY A 108 20.70 -5.55 -10.07
CA GLY A 108 21.78 -5.61 -11.07
C GLY A 108 21.96 -4.29 -11.83
N HIS A 109 22.34 -4.34 -13.09
CA HIS A 109 22.68 -3.15 -13.89
C HIS A 109 21.58 -2.09 -13.92
N LYS A 110 21.92 -0.82 -13.64
CA LYS A 110 21.18 0.47 -13.71
C LYS A 110 19.75 0.39 -14.28
N SER A 111 18.86 -0.38 -13.64
CA SER A 111 17.44 -0.42 -14.02
C SER A 111 16.66 0.68 -13.31
N LEU A 112 15.73 1.29 -14.01
CA LEU A 112 14.79 2.23 -13.40
C LEU A 112 14.00 1.53 -12.28
N ASN A 113 14.03 2.11 -11.10
CA ASN A 113 13.38 1.56 -9.92
C ASN A 113 12.79 2.68 -9.05
N VAL A 114 11.89 2.34 -8.14
CA VAL A 114 11.19 3.31 -7.29
C VAL A 114 12.17 4.11 -6.44
N LYS A 115 13.20 3.47 -5.88
CA LYS A 115 14.25 4.17 -5.10
C LYS A 115 14.88 5.29 -5.92
N ALA A 116 15.31 5.01 -7.17
CA ALA A 116 15.91 6.01 -8.04
C ALA A 116 14.94 7.16 -8.38
N VAL A 117 13.65 6.86 -8.57
CA VAL A 117 12.61 7.88 -8.81
C VAL A 117 12.42 8.77 -7.57
N LEU A 118 12.44 8.20 -6.37
CA LEU A 118 12.34 8.95 -5.12
C LEU A 118 13.59 9.79 -4.84
N ASP A 119 14.79 9.24 -5.08
CA ASP A 119 16.05 9.99 -4.93
C ASP A 119 16.08 11.22 -5.85
N GLU A 120 15.63 11.07 -7.09
CA GLU A 120 15.49 12.19 -8.02
C GLU A 120 14.44 13.21 -7.55
N TYR A 121 13.31 12.75 -7.02
CA TYR A 121 12.29 13.60 -6.41
C TYR A 121 12.87 14.41 -5.24
N PHE A 122 13.60 13.78 -4.31
CA PHE A 122 14.22 14.45 -3.18
C PHE A 122 15.24 15.50 -3.64
N ARG A 123 16.05 15.16 -4.65
CA ARG A 123 17.01 16.09 -5.25
C ARG A 123 16.32 17.33 -5.85
N GLN A 124 15.24 17.14 -6.64
CA GLN A 124 14.49 18.21 -7.26
C GLN A 124 13.75 19.09 -6.25
N SER A 125 13.24 18.50 -5.17
CA SER A 125 12.58 19.20 -4.07
C SER A 125 13.57 19.79 -3.04
N ARG A 126 14.89 19.72 -3.31
CA ARG A 126 15.98 20.23 -2.46
C ARG A 126 15.99 19.60 -1.06
N GLN A 127 15.60 18.36 -0.95
CA GLN A 127 15.71 17.59 0.27
C GLN A 127 17.08 16.92 0.34
N HIS A 128 17.73 17.02 1.50
CA HIS A 128 19.05 16.40 1.74
C HIS A 128 18.89 14.99 2.32
N CYS A 129 18.21 14.11 1.59
CA CYS A 129 17.98 12.72 1.98
C CYS A 129 17.98 11.80 0.76
N THR A 130 18.01 10.49 1.00
CA THR A 130 17.87 9.44 0.00
C THR A 130 16.79 8.45 0.42
N ALA A 131 16.20 7.74 -0.53
CA ALA A 131 15.24 6.70 -0.23
C ALA A 131 15.95 5.42 0.24
N HIS A 132 15.54 4.88 1.36
CA HIS A 132 16.01 3.63 1.92
C HIS A 132 14.89 2.58 1.87
N VAL A 133 15.21 1.40 1.34
CA VAL A 133 14.23 0.34 1.06
C VAL A 133 14.08 -0.54 2.29
N VAL A 134 12.92 -0.57 2.90
CA VAL A 134 12.63 -1.38 4.10
C VAL A 134 11.79 -2.63 3.78
N HIS A 135 11.08 -2.63 2.66
CA HIS A 135 10.38 -3.79 2.11
C HIS A 135 10.21 -3.66 0.60
N ARG A 136 9.66 -4.68 -0.04
CA ARG A 136 9.53 -4.71 -1.49
C ARG A 136 8.19 -5.25 -1.97
N LEU A 137 7.75 -4.77 -3.13
CA LEU A 137 6.77 -5.41 -4.01
C LEU A 137 7.47 -5.92 -5.26
N ASP A 138 6.92 -6.95 -5.88
CA ASP A 138 7.40 -7.41 -7.18
C ASP A 138 7.19 -6.36 -8.26
N ARG A 139 7.91 -6.46 -9.39
CA ARG A 139 7.85 -5.50 -10.49
C ARG A 139 6.41 -5.21 -10.93
N ASP A 140 5.61 -6.25 -11.08
CA ASP A 140 4.27 -6.17 -11.67
C ASP A 140 3.15 -6.14 -10.59
N THR A 141 3.50 -6.22 -9.30
CA THR A 141 2.59 -5.95 -8.19
C THR A 141 2.48 -4.45 -7.98
N SER A 142 1.25 -3.91 -7.92
CA SER A 142 1.00 -2.51 -7.60
C SER A 142 0.62 -2.33 -6.13
N GLY A 143 0.61 -1.09 -5.63
CA GLY A 143 0.07 -0.74 -4.31
C GLY A 143 1.04 -0.04 -3.37
N LEU A 144 0.66 0.00 -2.11
CA LEU A 144 1.31 0.78 -1.05
C LEU A 144 2.68 0.24 -0.67
N MET A 145 3.62 1.17 -0.54
CA MET A 145 4.97 0.92 -0.03
C MET A 145 5.42 2.08 0.85
N ILE A 146 6.24 1.77 1.86
CA ILE A 146 6.96 2.74 2.69
C ILE A 146 8.46 2.69 2.38
N TYR A 147 9.10 3.86 2.36
CA TYR A 147 10.55 4.03 2.31
C TYR A 147 10.97 4.92 3.48
N ALA A 148 12.11 4.63 4.10
CA ALA A 148 12.75 5.54 5.04
C ALA A 148 13.52 6.63 4.27
N LYS A 149 13.73 7.78 4.91
CA LYS A 149 14.47 8.92 4.33
C LYS A 149 15.87 9.09 4.94
N ASP A 150 16.20 8.27 5.93
CA ASP A 150 17.51 8.21 6.55
C ASP A 150 17.83 6.79 7.05
N LYS A 151 19.11 6.52 7.28
CA LYS A 151 19.59 5.19 7.69
C LYS A 151 19.09 4.75 9.07
N GLN A 152 18.91 5.67 10.00
CA GLN A 152 18.44 5.33 11.35
C GLN A 152 16.98 4.87 11.30
N THR A 153 16.14 5.57 10.55
CA THR A 153 14.74 5.19 10.31
C THR A 153 14.61 3.85 9.58
N GLU A 154 15.48 3.58 8.58
CA GLU A 154 15.56 2.29 7.90
C GLU A 154 15.84 1.17 8.91
N LEU A 155 16.92 1.32 9.72
CA LEU A 155 17.29 0.31 10.70
C LEU A 155 16.19 0.05 11.74
N THR A 156 15.48 1.09 12.18
CA THR A 156 14.35 0.95 13.09
C THR A 156 13.23 0.12 12.45
N LEU A 157 12.87 0.41 11.20
CA LEU A 157 11.83 -0.33 10.47
C LEU A 157 12.23 -1.79 10.17
N GLU A 158 13.50 -2.04 9.83
CA GLU A 158 13.98 -3.39 9.52
C GLU A 158 14.10 -4.27 10.77
N SER A 159 14.60 -3.72 11.88
CA SER A 159 14.85 -4.49 13.11
C SER A 159 13.57 -4.95 13.79
N ASP A 160 12.47 -4.23 13.64
CA ASP A 160 11.22 -4.51 14.34
C ASP A 160 9.99 -4.49 13.40
N TRP A 161 10.19 -4.90 12.14
CA TRP A 161 9.18 -4.84 11.10
C TRP A 161 7.84 -5.46 11.50
N HIS A 162 7.86 -6.63 12.16
CA HIS A 162 6.65 -7.37 12.51
C HIS A 162 5.82 -6.71 13.62
N HIS A 163 6.45 -5.94 14.53
CA HIS A 163 5.73 -5.18 15.55
C HIS A 163 5.32 -3.79 15.05
N ILE A 164 6.17 -3.17 14.22
CA ILE A 164 5.87 -1.86 13.66
C ILE A 164 4.74 -1.94 12.63
N VAL A 165 4.78 -2.90 11.71
CA VAL A 165 3.78 -3.07 10.64
C VAL A 165 2.74 -4.09 11.07
N TYR A 166 1.61 -3.61 11.58
CA TYR A 166 0.59 -4.46 12.20
C TYR A 166 -0.50 -4.95 11.24
N ASP A 167 -0.64 -4.34 10.06
CA ASP A 167 -1.58 -4.83 9.04
C ASP A 167 -1.07 -4.55 7.62
N ARG A 168 -1.02 -5.59 6.80
CA ARG A 168 -0.68 -5.54 5.37
C ARG A 168 -1.64 -6.44 4.62
N ARG A 169 -2.46 -5.82 3.76
CA ARG A 169 -3.41 -6.58 2.97
C ARG A 169 -3.20 -6.33 1.49
N TYR A 170 -3.42 -7.41 0.77
CA TYR A 170 -3.37 -7.44 -0.68
C TYR A 170 -4.73 -7.89 -1.18
N VAL A 171 -5.09 -7.46 -2.37
CA VAL A 171 -6.22 -7.98 -3.10
C VAL A 171 -5.74 -8.56 -4.41
N ALA A 172 -6.24 -9.73 -4.79
CA ALA A 172 -5.96 -10.35 -6.06
C ALA A 172 -7.23 -10.88 -6.73
N VAL A 173 -7.21 -10.99 -8.05
CA VAL A 173 -8.15 -11.82 -8.80
C VAL A 173 -7.46 -13.14 -9.08
N LEU A 174 -8.09 -14.23 -8.64
CA LEU A 174 -7.65 -15.59 -8.86
C LEU A 174 -8.47 -16.25 -9.98
N SER A 175 -7.85 -17.13 -10.73
CA SER A 175 -8.51 -17.94 -11.74
C SER A 175 -9.35 -19.03 -11.07
N GLY A 176 -10.61 -19.18 -11.51
CA GLY A 176 -11.58 -20.14 -10.98
C GLY A 176 -12.28 -19.70 -9.70
N GLU A 177 -13.23 -20.50 -9.28
CA GLU A 177 -14.00 -20.32 -8.05
C GLU A 177 -13.29 -20.96 -6.86
N VAL A 178 -12.79 -20.13 -5.92
CA VAL A 178 -12.22 -20.61 -4.65
C VAL A 178 -13.34 -21.09 -3.74
N GLU A 179 -13.37 -22.35 -3.39
CA GLU A 179 -14.50 -22.99 -2.66
C GLU A 179 -14.67 -22.43 -1.24
N ASN A 180 -13.59 -22.38 -0.47
CA ASN A 180 -13.63 -21.96 0.92
C ASN A 180 -13.62 -20.43 1.05
N ASP A 181 -14.46 -19.88 1.94
CA ASP A 181 -14.55 -18.43 2.16
C ASP A 181 -13.27 -17.82 2.73
N GLU A 182 -12.55 -18.57 3.54
CA GLU A 182 -11.30 -18.14 4.17
C GLU A 182 -10.40 -19.34 4.45
N GLY A 183 -9.12 -19.07 4.65
CA GLY A 183 -8.17 -20.10 5.01
C GLY A 183 -6.76 -19.57 5.25
N THR A 184 -5.88 -20.51 5.59
CA THR A 184 -4.46 -20.23 5.84
C THR A 184 -3.61 -21.19 5.03
N ILE A 185 -2.63 -20.65 4.31
CA ILE A 185 -1.61 -21.42 3.57
C ILE A 185 -0.29 -21.23 4.30
N ALA A 186 0.31 -22.33 4.71
CA ALA A 186 1.56 -22.33 5.46
C ALA A 186 2.49 -23.42 4.91
N ASN A 187 3.62 -23.01 4.35
CA ASN A 187 4.58 -23.91 3.75
C ASN A 187 5.99 -23.29 3.66
N TRP A 188 6.95 -24.01 3.13
CA TRP A 188 8.32 -23.57 2.94
C TRP A 188 8.54 -23.12 1.50
N LEU A 189 9.03 -21.86 1.30
CA LEU A 189 9.30 -21.31 -0.01
C LEU A 189 10.81 -21.27 -0.29
N LYS A 190 11.22 -21.77 -1.46
CA LYS A 190 12.61 -21.80 -1.91
C LYS A 190 12.71 -21.46 -3.39
N ASP A 191 13.77 -20.76 -3.77
CA ASP A 191 14.10 -20.52 -5.17
C ASP A 191 14.84 -21.74 -5.75
N ASN A 192 14.46 -22.19 -6.94
CA ASN A 192 15.25 -23.12 -7.73
C ASN A 192 16.40 -22.42 -8.46
N ARG A 193 17.23 -23.17 -9.20
CA ARG A 193 18.37 -22.65 -9.97
C ARG A 193 17.96 -21.64 -11.06
N ALA A 194 16.71 -21.66 -11.51
CA ALA A 194 16.16 -20.71 -12.48
C ALA A 194 15.49 -19.50 -11.80
N PHE A 195 15.71 -19.27 -10.49
CA PHE A 195 15.10 -18.21 -9.68
C PHE A 195 13.57 -18.26 -9.66
N ILE A 196 12.99 -19.45 -9.86
CA ILE A 196 11.57 -19.71 -9.67
C ILE A 196 11.36 -20.16 -8.22
N THR A 197 10.50 -19.44 -7.50
CA THR A 197 10.10 -19.81 -6.15
C THR A 197 9.08 -20.96 -6.23
N TYR A 198 9.27 -21.99 -5.43
CA TYR A 198 8.34 -23.10 -5.29
C TYR A 198 8.11 -23.39 -3.81
N SER A 199 7.01 -24.04 -3.50
CA SER A 199 6.59 -24.41 -2.15
C SER A 199 6.90 -25.87 -1.82
N SER A 200 6.97 -26.17 -0.53
CA SER A 200 7.02 -27.53 0.01
C SER A 200 6.27 -27.56 1.34
N PRO A 201 5.46 -28.58 1.62
CA PRO A 201 4.85 -28.75 2.93
C PRO A 201 5.87 -29.07 4.03
N GLU A 202 7.03 -29.63 3.66
CA GLU A 202 8.13 -29.95 4.57
C GLU A 202 9.29 -28.97 4.40
N ASP A 203 10.12 -28.85 5.44
CA ASP A 203 11.33 -28.03 5.40
C ASP A 203 12.28 -28.51 4.31
N ASN A 204 12.37 -27.74 3.23
CA ASN A 204 13.24 -27.98 2.09
C ASN A 204 14.51 -27.11 2.12
N GLY A 205 14.84 -26.50 3.28
CA GLY A 205 15.90 -25.50 3.44
C GLY A 205 15.51 -24.14 2.86
N GLY A 206 14.22 -23.91 2.64
CA GLY A 206 13.63 -22.63 2.24
C GLY A 206 13.30 -21.73 3.43
N LYS A 207 12.39 -20.78 3.20
CA LYS A 207 11.89 -19.87 4.24
C LYS A 207 10.43 -20.15 4.50
N TYR A 208 10.06 -20.38 5.75
CA TYR A 208 8.65 -20.54 6.14
C TYR A 208 7.82 -19.32 5.80
N ALA A 209 6.63 -19.55 5.25
CA ALA A 209 5.73 -18.53 4.74
C ALA A 209 4.30 -18.84 5.20
N VAL A 210 3.61 -17.81 5.71
CA VAL A 210 2.21 -17.90 6.16
C VAL A 210 1.39 -16.80 5.50
N THR A 211 0.30 -17.20 4.85
CA THR A 211 -0.65 -16.32 4.15
C THR A 211 -2.08 -16.70 4.57
N HIS A 212 -2.81 -15.74 5.11
CA HIS A 212 -4.26 -15.87 5.32
C HIS A 212 -4.98 -15.29 4.12
N TYR A 213 -6.11 -15.90 3.75
CA TYR A 213 -6.96 -15.37 2.69
C TYR A 213 -8.42 -15.32 3.11
N HIS A 214 -9.16 -14.39 2.49
CA HIS A 214 -10.60 -14.25 2.61
C HIS A 214 -11.20 -13.89 1.24
N VAL A 215 -12.22 -14.62 0.82
CA VAL A 215 -12.87 -14.42 -0.48
C VAL A 215 -13.88 -13.27 -0.37
N LEU A 216 -13.66 -12.21 -1.14
CA LEU A 216 -14.53 -11.04 -1.16
C LEU A 216 -15.70 -11.19 -2.16
N ARG A 217 -15.44 -11.82 -3.32
CA ARG A 217 -16.46 -12.07 -4.37
C ARG A 217 -16.08 -13.31 -5.16
N ARG A 218 -17.08 -13.95 -5.76
CA ARG A 218 -16.92 -15.08 -6.68
C ARG A 218 -17.71 -14.84 -7.96
N SER A 219 -17.21 -15.41 -9.03
CA SER A 219 -17.91 -15.72 -10.26
C SER A 219 -17.55 -17.15 -10.67
N VAL A 220 -18.14 -17.68 -11.72
CA VAL A 220 -17.82 -19.04 -12.22
C VAL A 220 -16.34 -19.19 -12.57
N ASP A 221 -15.74 -18.14 -13.15
CA ASP A 221 -14.38 -18.21 -13.69
C ASP A 221 -13.33 -17.53 -12.81
N HIS A 222 -13.74 -16.73 -11.81
CA HIS A 222 -12.81 -15.91 -11.03
C HIS A 222 -13.27 -15.72 -9.57
N SER A 223 -12.29 -15.51 -8.70
CA SER A 223 -12.49 -15.11 -7.29
C SER A 223 -11.68 -13.85 -6.97
N LEU A 224 -12.34 -12.85 -6.34
CA LEU A 224 -11.66 -11.70 -5.75
C LEU A 224 -11.32 -12.03 -4.31
N VAL A 225 -10.04 -12.08 -3.99
CA VAL A 225 -9.54 -12.57 -2.71
C VAL A 225 -8.66 -11.54 -2.03
N GLU A 226 -8.93 -11.29 -0.75
CA GLU A 226 -8.06 -10.55 0.15
C GLU A 226 -7.00 -11.49 0.75
N PHE A 227 -5.75 -11.05 0.81
CA PHE A 227 -4.66 -11.76 1.46
C PHE A 227 -4.06 -10.90 2.58
N ARG A 228 -3.88 -11.51 3.74
CA ARG A 228 -3.14 -10.94 4.87
C ARG A 228 -1.89 -11.75 5.12
N LEU A 229 -0.74 -11.06 5.16
CA LEU A 229 0.56 -11.71 5.26
C LEU A 229 1.14 -11.63 6.68
N GLU A 230 1.45 -12.78 7.29
CA GLU A 230 2.34 -12.82 8.46
C GLU A 230 3.81 -12.69 8.04
N THR A 231 4.19 -13.31 6.94
CA THR A 231 5.53 -13.27 6.36
C THR A 231 5.54 -12.53 5.03
N GLY A 232 6.72 -12.13 4.53
CA GLY A 232 6.87 -11.43 3.26
C GLY A 232 7.96 -12.08 2.39
N ARG A 233 7.74 -13.31 1.90
CA ARG A 233 8.70 -14.00 1.05
C ARG A 233 8.50 -13.59 -0.42
N LYS A 234 9.54 -13.77 -1.21
CA LYS A 234 9.50 -13.50 -2.65
C LYS A 234 8.37 -14.29 -3.32
N ASN A 235 7.54 -13.61 -4.11
CA ASN A 235 6.40 -14.18 -4.83
C ASN A 235 5.38 -14.94 -3.94
N GLN A 236 5.35 -14.74 -2.64
CA GLN A 236 4.61 -15.57 -1.67
C GLN A 236 3.15 -15.78 -2.05
N ILE A 237 2.37 -14.70 -2.26
CA ILE A 237 0.95 -14.80 -2.63
C ILE A 237 0.80 -15.56 -3.96
N ARG A 238 1.65 -15.27 -4.93
CA ARG A 238 1.58 -15.84 -6.27
C ARG A 238 1.80 -17.37 -6.26
N VAL A 239 2.78 -17.83 -5.48
CA VAL A 239 3.06 -19.28 -5.29
C VAL A 239 1.92 -19.92 -4.50
N HIS A 240 1.51 -19.34 -3.37
CA HIS A 240 0.44 -19.89 -2.54
C HIS A 240 -0.90 -20.00 -3.30
N SER A 241 -1.23 -18.98 -4.12
CA SER A 241 -2.44 -19.04 -4.96
C SER A 241 -2.36 -20.15 -6.02
N ALA A 242 -1.20 -20.34 -6.63
CA ALA A 242 -0.99 -21.43 -7.57
C ALA A 242 -1.08 -22.82 -6.89
N ASP A 243 -0.54 -22.95 -5.66
CA ASP A 243 -0.63 -24.19 -4.85
C ASP A 243 -2.09 -24.54 -4.48
N MET A 244 -2.95 -23.52 -4.31
CA MET A 244 -4.39 -23.72 -4.12
C MET A 244 -5.12 -24.23 -5.39
N GLY A 245 -4.46 -24.26 -6.55
CA GLY A 245 -5.09 -24.53 -7.85
C GLY A 245 -5.76 -23.28 -8.47
N HIS A 246 -5.64 -22.12 -7.84
CA HIS A 246 -6.24 -20.85 -8.25
C HIS A 246 -5.17 -19.78 -8.44
N PRO A 247 -4.34 -19.84 -9.50
CA PRO A 247 -3.27 -18.88 -9.70
C PRO A 247 -3.81 -17.45 -9.87
N VAL A 248 -2.99 -16.46 -9.55
CA VAL A 248 -3.32 -15.04 -9.76
C VAL A 248 -3.45 -14.78 -11.27
N CYS A 249 -4.56 -14.19 -11.69
CA CYS A 249 -4.79 -13.80 -13.08
C CYS A 249 -3.70 -12.84 -13.59
N GLY A 250 -3.27 -13.00 -14.85
CA GLY A 250 -2.20 -12.22 -15.46
C GLY A 250 -0.80 -12.56 -14.92
N ASP A 251 -0.64 -13.66 -14.20
CA ASP A 251 0.67 -14.11 -13.72
C ASP A 251 1.39 -14.93 -14.79
N VAL A 252 2.35 -14.30 -15.49
CA VAL A 252 3.14 -14.96 -16.55
C VAL A 252 4.09 -16.06 -16.03
N LYS A 253 4.30 -16.16 -14.70
CA LYS A 253 5.27 -17.08 -14.11
C LYS A 253 4.62 -18.26 -13.41
N TYR A 254 3.53 -18.04 -12.70
CA TYR A 254 2.80 -19.03 -11.91
C TYR A 254 1.37 -19.22 -12.37
N GLY A 255 0.93 -18.47 -13.37
CA GLY A 255 -0.43 -18.49 -13.90
C GLY A 255 -0.68 -19.60 -14.92
N ASN A 256 -1.94 -19.73 -15.31
CA ASN A 256 -2.44 -20.67 -16.31
C ASN A 256 -2.75 -20.02 -17.67
N GLY A 257 -2.36 -18.74 -17.88
CA GLY A 257 -2.63 -17.97 -19.07
C GLY A 257 -3.89 -17.11 -19.01
N ASP A 258 -4.67 -17.20 -17.96
CA ASP A 258 -5.86 -16.34 -17.74
C ASP A 258 -5.43 -14.91 -17.38
N ASP A 259 -5.80 -13.93 -18.22
CA ASP A 259 -5.39 -12.53 -18.07
C ASP A 259 -6.53 -11.55 -18.43
N PRO A 260 -7.55 -11.44 -17.59
CA PRO A 260 -8.71 -10.58 -17.85
C PRO A 260 -8.41 -9.08 -17.77
N CYS A 261 -7.24 -8.69 -17.23
CA CYS A 261 -6.89 -7.29 -16.96
C CYS A 261 -5.70 -6.78 -17.78
N GLY A 262 -5.02 -7.61 -18.57
CA GLY A 262 -3.78 -7.26 -19.26
C GLY A 262 -2.62 -6.99 -18.32
N ARG A 263 -2.67 -7.56 -17.08
CA ARG A 263 -1.66 -7.36 -16.05
C ARG A 263 -1.78 -8.38 -14.91
N LEU A 264 -0.71 -8.53 -14.14
CA LEU A 264 -0.80 -9.26 -12.86
C LEU A 264 -1.88 -8.62 -11.95
N CYS A 265 -2.93 -9.36 -11.64
CA CYS A 265 -4.05 -8.93 -10.83
C CYS A 265 -3.76 -9.04 -9.33
N LEU A 266 -2.66 -8.40 -8.88
CA LEU A 266 -2.24 -8.35 -7.48
C LEU A 266 -1.94 -6.91 -7.07
N HIS A 267 -2.51 -6.47 -5.94
CA HIS A 267 -2.41 -5.10 -5.45
C HIS A 267 -2.31 -5.04 -3.93
N ALA A 268 -1.28 -4.39 -3.40
CA ALA A 268 -1.09 -4.10 -1.97
C ALA A 268 -1.94 -2.88 -1.59
N TYR A 269 -3.14 -3.09 -1.06
CA TYR A 269 -4.12 -2.02 -0.91
C TYR A 269 -4.21 -1.44 0.52
N VAL A 270 -3.76 -2.18 1.55
CA VAL A 270 -3.69 -1.71 2.94
C VAL A 270 -2.26 -1.83 3.46
N LEU A 271 -1.80 -0.78 4.11
CA LEU A 271 -0.52 -0.74 4.84
C LEU A 271 -0.71 0.08 6.12
N CYS A 272 -0.69 -0.60 7.26
CA CYS A 272 -0.85 0.01 8.58
C CYS A 272 0.38 -0.25 9.44
N PHE A 273 0.93 0.79 10.03
CA PHE A 273 2.14 0.70 10.84
C PHE A 273 2.20 1.79 11.91
N TYR A 274 2.99 1.57 12.95
CA TYR A 274 3.39 2.63 13.87
C TYR A 274 4.53 3.44 13.26
N HIS A 275 4.40 4.76 13.27
CA HIS A 275 5.46 5.64 12.76
C HIS A 275 6.77 5.38 13.52
N PRO A 276 7.92 5.11 12.82
CA PRO A 276 9.15 4.60 13.45
C PRO A 276 9.78 5.54 14.49
N VAL A 277 9.41 6.82 14.47
CA VAL A 277 9.96 7.84 15.37
C VAL A 277 8.92 8.38 16.34
N THR A 278 7.68 8.62 15.89
CA THR A 278 6.62 9.21 16.74
C THR A 278 5.73 8.18 17.40
N HIS A 279 5.85 6.90 17.00
CA HIS A 279 5.04 5.75 17.45
C HIS A 279 3.51 5.94 17.26
N GLN A 280 3.10 6.94 16.49
CA GLN A 280 1.68 7.14 16.16
C GLN A 280 1.21 6.12 15.13
N PRO A 281 -0.01 5.58 15.26
CA PRO A 281 -0.57 4.69 14.25
C PRO A 281 -0.79 5.44 12.93
N MET A 282 -0.37 4.82 11.84
CA MET A 282 -0.46 5.30 10.47
C MET A 282 -1.21 4.26 9.65
N ASP A 283 -2.43 4.57 9.22
CA ASP A 283 -3.27 3.67 8.43
C ASP A 283 -3.41 4.22 7.01
N PHE A 284 -2.97 3.45 6.04
CA PHE A 284 -3.09 3.78 4.61
C PHE A 284 -3.89 2.71 3.89
N GLU A 285 -4.82 3.16 3.05
CA GLU A 285 -5.63 2.31 2.21
C GLU A 285 -5.79 2.96 0.83
N THR A 286 -5.69 2.17 -0.22
CA THR A 286 -5.99 2.57 -1.60
C THR A 286 -7.22 1.81 -2.11
N PRO A 287 -7.98 2.39 -3.05
CA PRO A 287 -9.08 1.67 -3.66
C PRO A 287 -8.60 0.40 -4.37
N ILE A 288 -9.39 -0.65 -4.32
CA ILE A 288 -9.20 -1.84 -5.17
C ILE A 288 -9.21 -1.36 -6.64
N PRO A 289 -8.26 -1.78 -7.48
CA PRO A 289 -8.23 -1.37 -8.88
C PRO A 289 -9.55 -1.64 -9.58
N ALA A 290 -10.09 -0.63 -10.29
CA ALA A 290 -11.39 -0.74 -10.94
C ALA A 290 -11.44 -1.91 -11.95
N ALA A 291 -10.32 -2.22 -12.62
CA ALA A 291 -10.22 -3.36 -13.53
C ALA A 291 -10.52 -4.70 -12.82
N PHE A 292 -10.10 -4.88 -11.54
CA PHE A 292 -10.39 -6.09 -10.76
C PHE A 292 -11.89 -6.21 -10.47
N LEU A 293 -12.53 -5.09 -10.13
CA LEU A 293 -13.96 -5.07 -9.80
C LEU A 293 -14.86 -5.25 -11.04
N HIS A 294 -14.38 -4.89 -12.24
CA HIS A 294 -15.15 -5.03 -13.49
C HIS A 294 -15.34 -6.48 -13.90
N ILE A 295 -14.46 -7.39 -13.49
CA ILE A 295 -14.56 -8.83 -13.75
C ILE A 295 -15.82 -9.45 -13.09
N PHE A 296 -16.31 -8.85 -12.01
CA PHE A 296 -17.43 -9.33 -11.18
C PHE A 296 -18.72 -8.54 -11.41
N LYS A 297 -18.86 -7.86 -12.53
CA LYS A 297 -20.09 -7.21 -12.96
C LYS A 297 -20.83 -8.09 -13.95
#